data_991b78ad797407a488e58b6c3fa79f92
#
_entry.id   991b78ad797407a488e58b6c3fa79f92
#
_cell.length_a   1.000
_cell.length_b   1.000
_cell.length_c   1.000
_cell.angle_alpha   90.00
_cell.angle_beta   90.00
_cell.angle_gamma   90.00
#
_symmetry.space_group_name_H-M   'P 1'
#
loop_
_entity.id
_entity.type
_entity.pdbx_description
1 polymer ?
#
loop_
_entity_poly.entity_id
_entity_poly.type
_entity_poly.pdbx_seq_one_letter_code
_entity_poly.pdbx_strand_id
1 'polypeptide(L)'
;MTQGNIEAAELSVKNRKKAYSAMCKATILLFVFSFLSMAVTEGLVWLLGEYNLFLQKIIIYVVRIFGVDNGVARIAVRSLMSSDAFYEFLQMFVSVFTMVIPAYVFARCAHLDQDECFNVKGRCIKGIVPMIGLCQMVMTFVLTFSGIVMSVFISPVFNVDISMSSAVPSGFDPIEFLIIVISNSVLVPVIEEYMFRGVVFSYLRRYGTVYAVVASSLLFGIAHPSPEQSVFAFAFGLLSAFTVVVTGNIKTSIILHAANNLVYVIESYTFGTAADSILRAINILLFGLGFAGIYYMLRNGGYMDVFRQNTSEIDKKAVFLPGLREVVTLPVVVYILLYAIGFVSEMMV
;
A
#
# COMPACT_ATOMS: atom_id res chain seq x y z
N MET A 1 -41.39 9.55 -22.30
CA MET A 1 -40.31 10.05 -21.45
C MET A 1 -40.26 11.56 -21.59
N THR A 2 -40.22 12.31 -20.51
CA THR A 2 -40.09 13.77 -20.59
C THR A 2 -38.67 14.13 -21.05
N GLN A 3 -38.53 15.28 -21.73
CA GLN A 3 -37.23 15.76 -22.24
C GLN A 3 -36.18 15.83 -21.12
N GLY A 4 -36.56 16.18 -19.89
CA GLY A 4 -35.67 16.18 -18.72
C GLY A 4 -35.17 14.80 -18.31
N ASN A 5 -35.95 13.73 -18.54
CA ASN A 5 -35.51 12.36 -18.27
C ASN A 5 -34.47 11.87 -19.31
N ILE A 6 -34.54 12.35 -20.55
CA ILE A 6 -33.60 12.05 -21.61
C ILE A 6 -32.27 12.74 -21.32
N GLU A 7 -32.28 14.03 -20.98
CA GLU A 7 -31.09 14.80 -20.63
C GLU A 7 -30.35 14.24 -19.39
N ALA A 8 -31.13 13.82 -18.36
CA ALA A 8 -30.54 13.18 -17.17
C ALA A 8 -29.89 11.83 -17.50
N ALA A 9 -30.52 11.03 -18.40
CA ALA A 9 -29.93 9.76 -18.84
C ALA A 9 -28.66 9.95 -19.65
N GLU A 10 -28.63 10.92 -20.57
CA GLU A 10 -27.44 11.25 -21.37
C GLU A 10 -26.29 11.74 -20.49
N LEU A 11 -26.57 12.61 -19.52
CA LEU A 11 -25.58 13.10 -18.56
C LEU A 11 -25.04 11.96 -17.70
N SER A 12 -25.87 11.02 -17.28
CA SER A 12 -25.47 9.82 -16.54
C SER A 12 -24.52 8.95 -17.39
N VAL A 13 -24.83 8.68 -18.65
CA VAL A 13 -23.97 7.91 -19.57
C VAL A 13 -22.62 8.61 -19.78
N LYS A 14 -22.62 9.93 -19.95
CA LYS A 14 -21.39 10.73 -20.11
C LYS A 14 -20.51 10.64 -18.86
N ASN A 15 -21.09 10.72 -17.67
CA ASN A 15 -20.36 10.63 -16.41
C ASN A 15 -19.80 9.23 -16.18
N ARG A 16 -20.53 8.16 -16.55
CA ARG A 16 -20.03 6.77 -16.53
C ARG A 16 -18.80 6.59 -17.41
N LYS A 17 -18.83 7.09 -18.65
CA LYS A 17 -17.68 7.04 -19.56
C LYS A 17 -16.46 7.76 -18.99
N LYS A 18 -16.66 8.91 -18.33
CA LYS A 18 -15.58 9.65 -17.68
C LYS A 18 -15.00 8.88 -16.49
N ALA A 19 -15.83 8.30 -15.62
CA ALA A 19 -15.39 7.49 -14.48
C ALA A 19 -14.60 6.24 -14.95
N TYR A 20 -15.12 5.54 -15.97
CA TYR A 20 -14.41 4.42 -16.60
C TYR A 20 -13.04 4.85 -17.15
N SER A 21 -12.98 5.95 -17.91
CA SER A 21 -11.71 6.50 -18.44
C SER A 21 -10.75 6.90 -17.31
N ALA A 22 -11.26 7.44 -16.21
CA ALA A 22 -10.44 7.80 -15.06
C ALA A 22 -9.82 6.57 -14.40
N MET A 23 -10.59 5.49 -14.24
CA MET A 23 -10.06 4.21 -13.73
C MET A 23 -9.00 3.63 -14.66
N CYS A 24 -9.23 3.65 -15.98
CA CYS A 24 -8.22 3.23 -16.94
C CYS A 24 -6.90 4.01 -16.79
N LYS A 25 -6.96 5.33 -16.65
CA LYS A 25 -5.78 6.17 -16.47
C LYS A 25 -5.06 5.87 -15.15
N ALA A 26 -5.80 5.68 -14.05
CA ALA A 26 -5.23 5.32 -12.75
C ALA A 26 -4.55 3.93 -12.81
N THR A 27 -5.15 2.97 -13.52
CA THR A 27 -4.55 1.65 -13.74
C THR A 27 -3.30 1.71 -14.63
N ILE A 28 -3.30 2.57 -15.65
CA ILE A 28 -2.10 2.80 -16.47
C ILE A 28 -0.96 3.34 -15.61
N LEU A 29 -1.24 4.26 -14.67
CA LEU A 29 -0.22 4.71 -13.71
C LEU A 29 0.38 3.53 -12.93
N LEU A 30 -0.46 2.57 -12.50
CA LEU A 30 0.00 1.37 -11.81
C LEU A 30 0.89 0.48 -12.73
N PHE A 31 0.52 0.30 -14.00
CA PHE A 31 1.37 -0.39 -14.97
C PHE A 31 2.73 0.31 -15.14
N VAL A 32 2.74 1.63 -15.27
CA VAL A 32 3.98 2.41 -15.39
C VAL A 32 4.85 2.22 -14.15
N PHE A 33 4.26 2.27 -12.95
CA PHE A 33 4.97 2.00 -11.71
C PHE A 33 5.56 0.59 -11.70
N SER A 34 4.76 -0.45 -11.95
CA SER A 34 5.21 -1.84 -11.90
C SER A 34 6.32 -2.12 -12.92
N PHE A 35 6.16 -1.61 -14.15
CA PHE A 35 7.18 -1.76 -15.19
C PHE A 35 8.50 -1.05 -14.84
N LEU A 36 8.42 0.19 -14.35
CA LEU A 36 9.61 0.95 -13.92
C LEU A 36 10.28 0.28 -12.72
N SER A 37 9.50 -0.20 -11.75
CA SER A 37 10.03 -0.90 -10.58
C SER A 37 10.81 -2.15 -11.01
N MET A 38 10.21 -2.99 -11.85
CA MET A 38 10.86 -4.18 -12.39
C MET A 38 12.14 -3.81 -13.17
N ALA A 39 12.06 -2.89 -14.12
CA ALA A 39 13.19 -2.52 -14.96
C ALA A 39 14.35 -1.91 -14.16
N VAL A 40 14.05 -1.08 -13.16
CA VAL A 40 15.08 -0.47 -12.30
C VAL A 40 15.68 -1.51 -11.36
N THR A 41 14.87 -2.38 -10.76
CA THR A 41 15.35 -3.46 -9.88
C THR A 41 16.26 -4.42 -10.65
N GLU A 42 15.84 -4.91 -11.81
CA GLU A 42 16.65 -5.78 -12.67
C GLU A 42 17.93 -5.10 -13.12
N GLY A 43 17.85 -3.83 -13.51
CA GLY A 43 19.03 -3.03 -13.87
C GLY A 43 20.02 -2.86 -12.70
N LEU A 44 19.54 -2.69 -11.48
CA LEU A 44 20.37 -2.61 -10.27
C LEU A 44 20.98 -3.96 -9.92
N VAL A 45 20.22 -5.05 -9.98
CA VAL A 45 20.72 -6.41 -9.75
C VAL A 45 21.83 -6.74 -10.74
N TRP A 46 21.62 -6.44 -12.04
CA TRP A 46 22.66 -6.62 -13.06
C TRP A 46 23.90 -5.74 -12.78
N LEU A 47 23.70 -4.45 -12.47
CA LEU A 47 24.79 -3.53 -12.15
C LEU A 47 25.59 -3.99 -10.93
N LEU A 48 24.90 -4.42 -9.89
CA LEU A 48 25.55 -4.94 -8.67
C LEU A 48 26.26 -6.26 -8.92
N GLY A 49 25.77 -7.13 -9.80
CA GLY A 49 26.42 -8.37 -10.21
C GLY A 49 27.69 -8.11 -11.02
N GLU A 50 27.58 -7.38 -12.12
CA GLU A 50 28.69 -7.13 -13.04
C GLU A 50 29.76 -6.17 -12.48
N TYR A 51 29.33 -5.12 -11.75
CA TYR A 51 30.21 -4.05 -11.27
C TYR A 51 30.42 -4.06 -9.75
N ASN A 52 30.04 -5.13 -9.06
CA ASN A 52 30.17 -5.25 -7.60
C ASN A 52 31.56 -4.89 -7.09
N LEU A 53 32.62 -5.44 -7.70
CA LEU A 53 34.00 -5.15 -7.32
C LEU A 53 34.40 -3.69 -7.56
N PHE A 54 33.86 -3.06 -8.60
CA PHE A 54 34.11 -1.65 -8.91
C PHE A 54 33.41 -0.74 -7.90
N LEU A 55 32.13 -1.01 -7.60
CA LEU A 55 31.37 -0.28 -6.60
C LEU A 55 32.00 -0.42 -5.20
N GLN A 56 32.41 -1.63 -4.81
CA GLN A 56 33.16 -1.85 -3.57
C GLN A 56 34.42 -0.98 -3.51
N LYS A 57 35.21 -0.89 -4.58
CA LYS A 57 36.40 -0.04 -4.63
C LYS A 57 36.08 1.44 -4.44
N ILE A 58 35.00 1.95 -5.08
CA ILE A 58 34.57 3.34 -4.93
C ILE A 58 34.15 3.60 -3.47
N ILE A 59 33.32 2.74 -2.89
CA ILE A 59 32.83 2.92 -1.51
C ILE A 59 34.01 2.87 -0.52
N ILE A 60 34.93 1.90 -0.69
CA ILE A 60 36.15 1.79 0.12
C ILE A 60 36.97 3.07 0.00
N TYR A 61 37.13 3.60 -1.23
CA TYR A 61 37.87 4.83 -1.45
C TYR A 61 37.22 6.04 -0.72
N VAL A 62 35.89 6.16 -0.80
CA VAL A 62 35.14 7.21 -0.09
C VAL A 62 35.26 7.08 1.42
N VAL A 63 35.06 5.87 1.96
CA VAL A 63 35.17 5.60 3.40
C VAL A 63 36.58 5.88 3.91
N ARG A 64 37.61 5.65 3.10
CA ARG A 64 39.01 5.97 3.40
C ARG A 64 39.23 7.49 3.57
N ILE A 65 38.52 8.34 2.84
CA ILE A 65 38.61 9.81 2.99
C ILE A 65 38.24 10.22 4.41
N PHE A 66 37.40 9.44 5.09
CA PHE A 66 37.01 9.64 6.49
C PHE A 66 37.96 8.98 7.50
N GLY A 67 39.14 8.50 7.09
CA GLY A 67 40.20 7.98 7.96
C GLY A 67 40.04 6.53 8.41
N VAL A 68 39.15 5.74 7.79
CA VAL A 68 38.91 4.35 8.12
C VAL A 68 40.01 3.46 7.49
N ASP A 69 40.54 2.51 8.26
CA ASP A 69 41.54 1.54 7.78
C ASP A 69 41.01 0.71 6.60
N ASN A 70 41.88 0.43 5.63
CA ASN A 70 41.52 -0.31 4.41
C ASN A 70 41.00 -1.73 4.67
N GLY A 71 41.52 -2.42 5.67
CA GLY A 71 41.07 -3.77 6.02
C GLY A 71 39.66 -3.75 6.61
N VAL A 72 39.46 -2.87 7.55
CA VAL A 72 38.13 -2.65 8.19
C VAL A 72 37.11 -2.18 7.16
N ALA A 73 37.46 -1.20 6.31
CA ALA A 73 36.57 -0.69 5.26
C ALA A 73 36.15 -1.80 4.28
N ARG A 74 37.06 -2.68 3.84
CA ARG A 74 36.74 -3.81 2.93
C ARG A 74 35.75 -4.79 3.55
N ILE A 75 35.99 -5.18 4.82
CA ILE A 75 35.09 -6.10 5.53
C ILE A 75 33.71 -5.48 5.72
N ALA A 76 33.67 -4.25 6.20
CA ALA A 76 32.42 -3.54 6.45
C ALA A 76 31.60 -3.34 5.16
N VAL A 77 32.23 -2.90 4.06
CA VAL A 77 31.55 -2.68 2.78
C VAL A 77 31.05 -4.00 2.20
N ARG A 78 31.85 -5.07 2.29
CA ARG A 78 31.42 -6.39 1.79
C ARG A 78 30.25 -6.94 2.59
N SER A 79 30.30 -6.84 3.92
CA SER A 79 29.21 -7.25 4.80
C SER A 79 27.94 -6.44 4.53
N LEU A 80 28.05 -5.12 4.41
CA LEU A 80 26.92 -4.24 4.11
C LEU A 80 26.28 -4.61 2.76
N MET A 81 27.05 -4.74 1.69
CA MET A 81 26.53 -5.03 0.34
C MET A 81 25.94 -6.44 0.19
N SER A 82 26.20 -7.34 1.14
CA SER A 82 25.58 -8.67 1.20
C SER A 82 24.46 -8.78 2.23
N SER A 83 24.10 -7.68 2.91
CA SER A 83 23.05 -7.66 3.93
C SER A 83 21.67 -7.41 3.34
N ASP A 84 20.65 -8.00 3.95
CA ASP A 84 19.24 -7.76 3.60
C ASP A 84 18.89 -6.28 3.76
N ALA A 85 19.46 -5.60 4.76
CA ALA A 85 19.31 -4.16 4.96
C ALA A 85 19.75 -3.31 3.76
N PHE A 86 20.80 -3.71 3.06
CA PHE A 86 21.26 -3.01 1.85
C PHE A 86 20.26 -3.16 0.70
N TYR A 87 19.74 -4.36 0.52
CA TYR A 87 18.70 -4.60 -0.49
C TYR A 87 17.40 -3.87 -0.16
N GLU A 88 16.98 -3.85 1.09
CA GLU A 88 15.82 -3.08 1.55
C GLU A 88 16.01 -1.56 1.32
N PHE A 89 17.20 -1.05 1.62
CA PHE A 89 17.54 0.35 1.34
C PHE A 89 17.48 0.66 -0.16
N LEU A 90 18.03 -0.21 -1.01
CA LEU A 90 17.94 -0.06 -2.46
C LEU A 90 16.49 -0.11 -2.96
N GLN A 91 15.70 -1.04 -2.47
CA GLN A 91 14.30 -1.19 -2.84
C GLN A 91 13.48 0.05 -2.45
N MET A 92 13.75 0.62 -1.27
CA MET A 92 13.18 1.91 -0.87
C MET A 92 13.54 3.01 -1.87
N PHE A 93 14.80 3.09 -2.27
CA PHE A 93 15.27 4.10 -3.24
C PHE A 93 14.59 3.91 -4.60
N VAL A 94 14.47 2.68 -5.06
CA VAL A 94 13.71 2.32 -6.27
C VAL A 94 12.26 2.80 -6.14
N SER A 95 11.61 2.55 -5.01
CA SER A 95 10.22 2.93 -4.77
C SER A 95 9.99 4.44 -4.83
N VAL A 96 10.93 5.26 -4.34
CA VAL A 96 10.85 6.72 -4.48
C VAL A 96 10.80 7.12 -5.95
N PHE A 97 11.69 6.59 -6.77
CA PHE A 97 11.75 6.96 -8.19
C PHE A 97 10.58 6.38 -8.99
N THR A 98 10.21 5.15 -8.73
CA THR A 98 9.23 4.42 -9.53
C THR A 98 7.79 4.71 -9.13
N MET A 99 7.53 5.16 -7.91
CA MET A 99 6.20 5.55 -7.43
C MET A 99 5.99 7.05 -7.36
N VAL A 100 6.88 7.79 -6.69
CA VAL A 100 6.64 9.23 -6.43
C VAL A 100 6.72 10.05 -7.71
N ILE A 101 7.69 9.79 -8.58
CA ILE A 101 7.85 10.57 -9.82
C ILE A 101 6.67 10.35 -10.76
N PRO A 102 6.26 9.11 -11.12
CA PRO A 102 5.08 8.90 -11.97
C PRO A 102 3.79 9.43 -11.33
N ALA A 103 3.61 9.27 -10.01
CA ALA A 103 2.45 9.80 -9.31
C ALA A 103 2.41 11.34 -9.37
N TYR A 104 3.54 12.01 -9.16
CA TYR A 104 3.64 13.46 -9.29
C TYR A 104 3.36 13.95 -10.72
N VAL A 105 3.96 13.29 -11.72
CA VAL A 105 3.71 13.62 -13.14
C VAL A 105 2.24 13.41 -13.48
N PHE A 106 1.65 12.30 -13.04
CA PHE A 106 0.22 12.03 -13.25
C PHE A 106 -0.65 13.10 -12.59
N ALA A 107 -0.36 13.51 -11.35
CA ALA A 107 -1.09 14.56 -10.65
C ALA A 107 -1.06 15.87 -11.43
N ARG A 108 0.11 16.25 -11.96
CA ARG A 108 0.27 17.45 -12.80
C ARG A 108 -0.52 17.36 -14.11
N CYS A 109 -0.45 16.21 -14.81
CA CYS A 109 -1.22 15.96 -16.05
C CYS A 109 -2.73 15.90 -15.79
N ALA A 110 -3.16 15.44 -14.63
CA ALA A 110 -4.56 15.38 -14.21
C ALA A 110 -5.08 16.72 -13.64
N HIS A 111 -4.25 17.75 -13.59
CA HIS A 111 -4.57 19.05 -12.99
C HIS A 111 -5.07 18.92 -11.55
N LEU A 112 -4.40 18.08 -10.74
CA LEU A 112 -4.60 18.01 -9.30
C LEU A 112 -3.79 19.10 -8.63
N ASP A 113 -4.43 19.82 -7.70
CA ASP A 113 -3.71 20.70 -6.80
C ASP A 113 -2.95 19.85 -5.75
N GLN A 114 -1.76 20.28 -5.36
CA GLN A 114 -1.01 19.60 -4.33
C GLN A 114 -1.78 19.59 -2.99
N ASP A 115 -2.52 20.65 -2.68
CA ASP A 115 -3.39 20.68 -1.51
C ASP A 115 -4.47 19.58 -1.57
N GLU A 116 -5.06 19.32 -2.74
CA GLU A 116 -6.02 18.23 -2.94
C GLU A 116 -5.40 16.85 -2.72
N CYS A 117 -4.10 16.68 -2.97
CA CYS A 117 -3.38 15.43 -2.73
C CYS A 117 -3.13 15.16 -1.24
N PHE A 118 -3.05 16.19 -0.41
CA PHE A 118 -2.77 16.04 1.02
C PHE A 118 -4.00 16.23 1.91
N ASN A 119 -4.96 17.03 1.47
CA ASN A 119 -6.11 17.42 2.26
C ASN A 119 -7.42 17.12 1.54
N VAL A 120 -8.33 16.46 2.25
CA VAL A 120 -9.69 16.18 1.79
C VAL A 120 -10.63 17.25 2.34
N LYS A 121 -11.17 18.10 1.49
CA LYS A 121 -12.11 19.15 1.89
C LYS A 121 -13.39 18.54 2.44
N GLY A 122 -13.86 19.03 3.59
CA GLY A 122 -15.07 18.59 4.24
C GLY A 122 -15.00 18.73 5.76
N ARG A 123 -16.02 18.22 6.44
CA ARG A 123 -16.01 18.13 7.91
C ARG A 123 -15.02 17.06 8.34
N CYS A 124 -14.23 17.34 9.39
CA CYS A 124 -13.18 16.45 9.86
C CYS A 124 -13.37 16.09 11.34
N ILE A 125 -13.04 14.86 11.69
CA ILE A 125 -12.97 14.38 13.07
C ILE A 125 -11.53 14.36 13.51
N LYS A 126 -11.28 14.89 14.73
CA LYS A 126 -9.97 14.79 15.39
C LYS A 126 -9.94 13.51 16.22
N GLY A 127 -9.01 12.62 15.90
CA GLY A 127 -8.78 11.42 16.68
C GLY A 127 -8.52 10.20 15.78
N ILE A 128 -7.39 9.58 15.98
CA ILE A 128 -6.92 8.42 15.19
C ILE A 128 -6.98 7.11 15.99
N VAL A 129 -7.01 7.19 17.32
CA VAL A 129 -6.88 6.01 18.20
C VAL A 129 -7.92 4.91 17.92
N PRO A 130 -9.23 5.22 17.74
CA PRO A 130 -10.20 4.19 17.37
C PRO A 130 -9.90 3.53 16.02
N MET A 131 -9.31 4.31 15.08
CA MET A 131 -8.94 3.81 13.77
C MET A 131 -7.76 2.85 13.81
N ILE A 132 -6.76 3.09 14.67
CA ILE A 132 -5.64 2.19 14.87
C ILE A 132 -6.13 0.83 15.38
N GLY A 133 -6.98 0.83 16.43
CA GLY A 133 -7.56 -0.42 16.94
C GLY A 133 -8.41 -1.16 15.91
N LEU A 134 -9.25 -0.44 15.16
CA LEU A 134 -10.05 -1.02 14.09
C LEU A 134 -9.17 -1.57 12.96
N CYS A 135 -8.11 -0.88 12.58
CA CYS A 135 -7.14 -1.33 11.60
C CYS A 135 -6.54 -2.67 12.03
N GLN A 136 -6.00 -2.73 13.23
CA GLN A 136 -5.37 -3.95 13.74
C GLN A 136 -6.34 -5.13 13.80
N MET A 137 -7.59 -4.87 14.20
CA MET A 137 -8.63 -5.90 14.19
C MET A 137 -8.93 -6.43 12.80
N VAL A 138 -9.15 -5.53 11.83
CA VAL A 138 -9.44 -5.91 10.44
C VAL A 138 -8.25 -6.66 9.84
N MET A 139 -7.03 -6.20 10.10
CA MET A 139 -5.80 -6.81 9.63
C MET A 139 -5.64 -8.23 10.18
N THR A 140 -5.77 -8.42 11.49
CA THR A 140 -5.69 -9.75 12.11
C THR A 140 -6.75 -10.69 11.54
N PHE A 141 -7.99 -10.22 11.38
CA PHE A 141 -9.07 -11.04 10.81
C PHE A 141 -8.77 -11.43 9.36
N VAL A 142 -8.38 -10.48 8.52
CA VAL A 142 -8.11 -10.72 7.08
C VAL A 142 -6.93 -11.67 6.91
N LEU A 143 -5.84 -11.50 7.65
CA LEU A 143 -4.68 -12.39 7.61
C LEU A 143 -5.03 -13.80 8.04
N THR A 144 -5.76 -13.95 9.18
CA THR A 144 -6.18 -15.27 9.66
C THR A 144 -7.10 -15.94 8.65
N PHE A 145 -8.08 -15.21 8.10
CA PHE A 145 -9.03 -15.77 7.14
C PHE A 145 -8.35 -16.13 5.81
N SER A 146 -7.49 -15.27 5.26
CA SER A 146 -6.75 -15.55 4.02
C SER A 146 -5.81 -16.76 4.21
N GLY A 147 -5.11 -16.86 5.33
CA GLY A 147 -4.28 -18.01 5.67
C GLY A 147 -5.07 -19.32 5.74
N ILE A 148 -6.28 -19.33 6.33
CA ILE A 148 -7.18 -20.49 6.35
C ILE A 148 -7.60 -20.84 4.90
N VAL A 149 -8.05 -19.87 4.12
CA VAL A 149 -8.48 -20.11 2.73
C VAL A 149 -7.33 -20.70 1.91
N MET A 150 -6.14 -20.14 2.01
CA MET A 150 -4.96 -20.62 1.32
C MET A 150 -4.59 -22.04 1.73
N SER A 151 -4.50 -22.32 3.02
CA SER A 151 -4.09 -23.65 3.53
C SER A 151 -5.13 -24.74 3.26
N VAL A 152 -6.42 -24.42 3.32
CA VAL A 152 -7.50 -25.43 3.17
C VAL A 152 -7.90 -25.64 1.70
N PHE A 153 -7.93 -24.58 0.89
CA PHE A 153 -8.48 -24.66 -0.47
C PHE A 153 -7.42 -24.59 -1.56
N ILE A 154 -6.37 -23.78 -1.40
CA ILE A 154 -5.40 -23.51 -2.47
C ILE A 154 -4.23 -24.51 -2.38
N SER A 155 -3.61 -24.65 -1.21
CA SER A 155 -2.48 -25.56 -1.00
C SER A 155 -2.74 -26.98 -1.46
N PRO A 156 -3.87 -27.63 -1.13
CA PRO A 156 -4.15 -29.00 -1.58
C PRO A 156 -4.40 -29.13 -3.08
N VAL A 157 -4.97 -28.08 -3.72
CA VAL A 157 -5.30 -28.11 -5.17
C VAL A 157 -4.05 -27.95 -6.01
N PHE A 158 -3.15 -27.07 -5.61
CA PHE A 158 -1.94 -26.75 -6.38
C PHE A 158 -0.70 -27.49 -5.90
N ASN A 159 -0.82 -28.29 -4.82
CA ASN A 159 0.29 -28.99 -4.15
C ASN A 159 1.46 -28.06 -3.75
N VAL A 160 1.12 -26.86 -3.32
CA VAL A 160 2.08 -25.81 -2.96
C VAL A 160 2.09 -25.67 -1.44
N ASP A 161 3.27 -25.70 -0.86
CA ASP A 161 3.45 -25.34 0.55
C ASP A 161 3.41 -23.81 0.67
N ILE A 162 2.21 -23.29 0.89
CA ILE A 162 1.97 -21.88 1.16
C ILE A 162 2.24 -21.63 2.66
N SER A 163 3.41 -22.03 3.12
CA SER A 163 3.89 -21.52 4.39
C SER A 163 4.26 -20.06 4.14
N MET A 164 3.66 -19.13 4.88
CA MET A 164 4.11 -17.76 4.91
C MET A 164 5.58 -17.77 5.35
N SER A 165 6.46 -17.88 4.37
CA SER A 165 7.90 -17.74 4.57
C SER A 165 8.16 -16.25 4.79
N SER A 166 7.79 -15.76 5.97
CA SER A 166 8.52 -14.62 6.50
C SER A 166 9.95 -15.11 6.62
N ALA A 167 10.85 -14.59 5.80
CA ALA A 167 12.27 -14.82 5.99
C ALA A 167 12.58 -14.35 7.42
N VAL A 168 12.64 -15.31 8.34
CA VAL A 168 13.04 -15.02 9.71
C VAL A 168 14.50 -14.63 9.62
N PRO A 169 14.88 -13.39 9.99
CA PRO A 169 16.26 -12.97 9.93
C PRO A 169 17.14 -13.97 10.67
N SER A 170 18.27 -14.35 10.09
CA SER A 170 19.17 -15.38 10.64
C SER A 170 19.88 -14.94 11.94
N GLY A 171 19.60 -13.72 12.42
CA GLY A 171 20.11 -13.14 13.66
C GLY A 171 19.58 -11.72 13.84
N PHE A 172 19.73 -11.15 15.03
CA PHE A 172 19.36 -9.77 15.32
C PHE A 172 20.58 -8.86 15.15
N ASP A 173 20.58 -8.04 14.10
CA ASP A 173 21.49 -6.90 13.94
C ASP A 173 20.72 -5.59 14.19
N PRO A 174 21.10 -4.78 15.21
CA PRO A 174 20.41 -3.54 15.52
C PRO A 174 20.41 -2.51 14.38
N ILE A 175 21.46 -2.48 13.57
CA ILE A 175 21.58 -1.52 12.45
C ILE A 175 20.65 -1.96 11.33
N GLU A 176 20.67 -3.23 10.99
CA GLU A 176 19.77 -3.83 10.00
C GLU A 176 18.30 -3.63 10.40
N PHE A 177 17.96 -3.96 11.64
CA PHE A 177 16.62 -3.73 12.19
C PHE A 177 16.18 -2.26 12.07
N LEU A 178 17.06 -1.32 12.40
CA LEU A 178 16.76 0.12 12.29
C LEU A 178 16.52 0.53 10.84
N ILE A 179 17.32 0.03 9.90
CA ILE A 179 17.14 0.31 8.46
C ILE A 179 15.80 -0.22 7.99
N ILE A 180 15.45 -1.46 8.33
CA ILE A 180 14.18 -2.09 7.95
C ILE A 180 12.99 -1.35 8.57
N VAL A 181 13.07 -0.94 9.84
CA VAL A 181 12.03 -0.14 10.49
C VAL A 181 11.84 1.19 9.77
N ILE A 182 12.90 1.92 9.47
CA ILE A 182 12.81 3.22 8.76
C ILE A 182 12.24 3.01 7.35
N SER A 183 12.74 2.03 6.62
CA SER A 183 12.29 1.75 5.26
C SER A 183 10.83 1.32 5.22
N ASN A 184 10.49 0.23 5.90
CA ASN A 184 9.17 -0.41 5.76
C ASN A 184 8.09 0.26 6.62
N SER A 185 8.44 0.83 7.78
CA SER A 185 7.44 1.42 8.67
C SER A 185 7.30 2.93 8.57
N VAL A 186 8.21 3.63 7.86
CA VAL A 186 8.09 5.08 7.69
C VAL A 186 8.05 5.47 6.22
N LEU A 187 9.06 5.11 5.44
CA LEU A 187 9.23 5.63 4.08
C LEU A 187 8.26 4.99 3.09
N VAL A 188 8.12 3.66 3.10
CA VAL A 188 7.17 2.95 2.23
C VAL A 188 5.74 3.43 2.47
N PRO A 189 5.22 3.51 3.72
CA PRO A 189 3.90 4.09 3.99
C PRO A 189 3.71 5.51 3.47
N VAL A 190 4.70 6.39 3.60
CA VAL A 190 4.61 7.76 3.09
C VAL A 190 4.47 7.77 1.56
N ILE A 191 5.29 6.98 0.88
CA ILE A 191 5.31 6.90 -0.59
C ILE A 191 4.00 6.30 -1.11
N GLU A 192 3.56 5.20 -0.53
CA GLU A 192 2.35 4.49 -0.97
C GLU A 192 1.08 5.30 -0.67
N GLU A 193 0.96 5.88 0.52
CA GLU A 193 -0.20 6.72 0.83
C GLU A 193 -0.23 7.99 -0.04
N TYR A 194 0.93 8.58 -0.37
CA TYR A 194 0.97 9.68 -1.33
C TYR A 194 0.45 9.25 -2.71
N MET A 195 0.90 8.11 -3.23
CA MET A 195 0.44 7.63 -4.54
C MET A 195 -1.05 7.27 -4.52
N PHE A 196 -1.47 6.42 -3.56
CA PHE A 196 -2.82 5.83 -3.60
C PHE A 196 -3.90 6.74 -2.98
N ARG A 197 -3.63 7.43 -1.85
CA ARG A 197 -4.60 8.31 -1.16
C ARG A 197 -4.42 9.76 -1.56
N GLY A 198 -3.19 10.18 -1.78
CA GLY A 198 -2.90 11.51 -2.29
C GLY A 198 -3.36 11.66 -3.74
N VAL A 199 -2.79 10.91 -4.65
CA VAL A 199 -2.97 11.14 -6.09
C VAL A 199 -4.16 10.36 -6.66
N VAL A 200 -4.16 9.03 -6.57
CA VAL A 200 -5.16 8.16 -7.20
C VAL A 200 -6.55 8.42 -6.60
N PHE A 201 -6.68 8.40 -5.28
CA PHE A 201 -7.95 8.67 -4.60
C PHE A 201 -8.48 10.06 -4.93
N SER A 202 -7.67 11.12 -4.82
CA SER A 202 -8.09 12.50 -5.11
C SER A 202 -8.53 12.67 -6.56
N TYR A 203 -7.86 12.02 -7.51
CA TYR A 203 -8.25 12.01 -8.90
C TYR A 203 -9.61 11.33 -9.11
N LEU A 204 -9.81 10.13 -8.55
CA LEU A 204 -11.04 9.35 -8.69
C LEU A 204 -12.21 9.96 -7.91
N ARG A 205 -11.93 10.67 -6.80
CA ARG A 205 -12.96 11.32 -5.98
C ARG A 205 -13.80 12.36 -6.74
N ARG A 206 -13.27 12.91 -7.82
CA ARG A 206 -14.02 13.81 -8.73
C ARG A 206 -15.24 13.13 -9.34
N TYR A 207 -15.29 11.80 -9.33
CA TYR A 207 -16.37 10.97 -9.88
C TYR A 207 -17.25 10.32 -8.80
N GLY A 208 -16.93 10.50 -7.54
CA GLY A 208 -17.66 9.99 -6.39
C GLY A 208 -16.73 9.52 -5.28
N THR A 209 -17.07 9.82 -4.02
CA THR A 209 -16.21 9.47 -2.88
C THR A 209 -16.19 7.96 -2.64
N VAL A 210 -17.35 7.28 -2.63
CA VAL A 210 -17.45 5.82 -2.46
C VAL A 210 -16.71 5.10 -3.58
N TYR A 211 -16.89 5.56 -4.81
CA TYR A 211 -16.15 5.04 -5.97
C TYR A 211 -14.64 5.15 -5.77
N ALA A 212 -14.15 6.33 -5.36
CA ALA A 212 -12.72 6.54 -5.14
C ALA A 212 -12.17 5.66 -4.00
N VAL A 213 -12.93 5.47 -2.91
CA VAL A 213 -12.57 4.57 -1.81
C VAL A 213 -12.36 3.15 -2.34
N VAL A 214 -13.36 2.60 -3.04
CA VAL A 214 -13.30 1.22 -3.54
C VAL A 214 -12.22 1.06 -4.61
N ALA A 215 -12.19 1.98 -5.59
CA ALA A 215 -11.29 1.88 -6.74
C ALA A 215 -9.81 2.07 -6.35
N SER A 216 -9.48 3.06 -5.52
CA SER A 216 -8.11 3.24 -5.05
C SER A 216 -7.64 2.10 -4.15
N SER A 217 -8.54 1.51 -3.36
CA SER A 217 -8.23 0.35 -2.53
C SER A 217 -8.01 -0.91 -3.36
N LEU A 218 -8.79 -1.11 -4.43
CA LEU A 218 -8.58 -2.20 -5.38
C LEU A 218 -7.21 -2.07 -6.05
N LEU A 219 -6.87 -0.87 -6.55
CA LEU A 219 -5.55 -0.63 -7.17
C LEU A 219 -4.42 -0.84 -6.17
N PHE A 220 -4.61 -0.45 -4.92
CA PHE A 220 -3.64 -0.71 -3.84
C PHE A 220 -3.48 -2.21 -3.58
N GLY A 221 -4.59 -2.96 -3.53
CA GLY A 221 -4.56 -4.40 -3.36
C GLY A 221 -3.79 -5.10 -4.48
N ILE A 222 -4.15 -4.86 -5.74
CA ILE A 222 -3.50 -5.52 -6.88
C ILE A 222 -2.07 -5.04 -7.15
N ALA A 223 -1.60 -3.98 -6.49
CA ALA A 223 -0.20 -3.55 -6.54
C ALA A 223 0.73 -4.46 -5.71
N HIS A 224 0.20 -5.30 -4.84
CA HIS A 224 1.00 -6.17 -3.97
C HIS A 224 1.30 -7.52 -4.64
N PRO A 225 2.52 -8.08 -4.44
CA PRO A 225 3.03 -9.19 -5.23
C PRO A 225 2.38 -10.55 -4.94
N SER A 226 1.76 -10.76 -3.76
CA SER A 226 1.11 -12.02 -3.44
C SER A 226 -0.40 -11.90 -3.29
N PRO A 227 -1.19 -12.93 -3.62
CA PRO A 227 -2.65 -12.92 -3.44
C PRO A 227 -3.09 -12.65 -2.01
N GLU A 228 -2.35 -13.15 -1.03
CA GLU A 228 -2.60 -12.93 0.39
C GLU A 228 -2.42 -11.46 0.75
N GLN A 229 -1.29 -10.88 0.34
CA GLN A 229 -1.02 -9.45 0.52
C GLN A 229 -2.03 -8.59 -0.23
N SER A 230 -2.47 -9.01 -1.43
CA SER A 230 -3.48 -8.30 -2.22
C SER A 230 -4.81 -8.16 -1.49
N VAL A 231 -5.32 -9.24 -0.89
CA VAL A 231 -6.56 -9.23 -0.10
C VAL A 231 -6.41 -8.35 1.14
N PHE A 232 -5.30 -8.51 1.84
CA PHE A 232 -4.95 -7.72 3.00
C PHE A 232 -4.86 -6.22 2.64
N ALA A 233 -4.08 -5.87 1.62
CA ALA A 233 -3.89 -4.51 1.17
C ALA A 233 -5.19 -3.87 0.68
N PHE A 234 -6.07 -4.62 0.01
CA PHE A 234 -7.40 -4.14 -0.35
C PHE A 234 -8.23 -3.75 0.88
N ALA A 235 -8.29 -4.63 1.89
CA ALA A 235 -9.03 -4.36 3.13
C ALA A 235 -8.43 -3.17 3.91
N PHE A 236 -7.10 -3.13 4.03
CA PHE A 236 -6.39 -1.98 4.59
C PHE A 236 -6.69 -0.71 3.78
N GLY A 237 -6.69 -0.84 2.46
CA GLY A 237 -7.01 0.23 1.54
C GLY A 237 -8.34 0.90 1.79
N LEU A 238 -9.38 0.10 2.01
CA LEU A 238 -10.72 0.59 2.35
C LEU A 238 -10.72 1.39 3.65
N LEU A 239 -10.05 0.87 4.68
CA LEU A 239 -9.96 1.52 5.98
C LEU A 239 -9.13 2.82 5.91
N SER A 240 -7.99 2.78 5.23
CA SER A 240 -7.11 3.93 5.02
C SER A 240 -7.84 5.05 4.28
N ALA A 241 -8.52 4.73 3.15
CA ALA A 241 -9.29 5.70 2.39
C ALA A 241 -10.49 6.26 3.21
N PHE A 242 -11.19 5.41 3.97
CA PHE A 242 -12.23 5.86 4.91
C PHE A 242 -11.64 6.85 5.94
N THR A 243 -10.48 6.52 6.51
CA THR A 243 -9.81 7.39 7.48
C THR A 243 -9.47 8.74 6.88
N VAL A 244 -8.98 8.80 5.65
CA VAL A 244 -8.72 10.06 4.93
C VAL A 244 -10.00 10.87 4.74
N VAL A 245 -11.12 10.23 4.39
CA VAL A 245 -12.40 10.93 4.22
C VAL A 245 -12.90 11.53 5.52
N VAL A 246 -12.77 10.83 6.64
CA VAL A 246 -13.32 11.30 7.93
C VAL A 246 -12.39 12.24 8.68
N THR A 247 -11.08 12.14 8.48
CA THR A 247 -10.08 13.00 9.14
C THR A 247 -9.64 14.18 8.28
N GLY A 248 -9.91 14.13 6.98
CA GLY A 248 -9.60 15.21 6.04
C GLY A 248 -8.13 15.32 5.65
N ASN A 249 -7.27 14.34 5.97
CA ASN A 249 -5.84 14.44 5.69
C ASN A 249 -5.18 13.06 5.54
N ILE A 250 -4.24 12.94 4.58
CA ILE A 250 -3.50 11.68 4.37
C ILE A 250 -2.49 11.36 5.47
N LYS A 251 -2.08 12.34 6.31
CA LYS A 251 -1.18 12.09 7.43
C LYS A 251 -1.72 11.03 8.38
N THR A 252 -3.04 10.99 8.55
CA THR A 252 -3.68 10.01 9.42
C THR A 252 -3.61 8.59 8.84
N SER A 253 -3.75 8.43 7.53
CA SER A 253 -3.55 7.14 6.88
C SER A 253 -2.08 6.72 6.85
N ILE A 254 -1.16 7.66 6.67
CA ILE A 254 0.29 7.40 6.79
C ILE A 254 0.63 6.85 8.19
N ILE A 255 0.14 7.48 9.25
CA ILE A 255 0.38 7.02 10.62
C ILE A 255 -0.23 5.63 10.85
N LEU A 256 -1.42 5.40 10.34
CA LEU A 256 -2.11 4.12 10.43
C LEU A 256 -1.32 3.01 9.72
N HIS A 257 -0.84 3.30 8.52
CA HIS A 257 -0.03 2.39 7.71
C HIS A 257 1.33 2.11 8.35
N ALA A 258 2.01 3.17 8.81
CA ALA A 258 3.28 3.08 9.52
C ALA A 258 3.17 2.21 10.79
N ALA A 259 2.11 2.38 11.57
CA ALA A 259 1.86 1.58 12.76
C ALA A 259 1.64 0.10 12.43
N ASN A 260 0.85 -0.19 11.36
CA ASN A 260 0.62 -1.55 10.91
C ASN A 260 1.93 -2.24 10.46
N ASN A 261 2.73 -1.56 9.63
CA ASN A 261 3.99 -2.10 9.14
C ASN A 261 5.03 -2.27 10.27
N LEU A 262 5.03 -1.36 11.26
CA LEU A 262 5.89 -1.51 12.43
C LEU A 262 5.56 -2.76 13.24
N VAL A 263 4.28 -3.06 13.45
CA VAL A 263 3.85 -4.30 14.11
C VAL A 263 4.36 -5.50 13.34
N TYR A 264 4.17 -5.53 12.02
CA TYR A 264 4.65 -6.61 11.16
C TYR A 264 6.18 -6.80 11.24
N VAL A 265 6.96 -5.71 11.17
CA VAL A 265 8.43 -5.77 11.29
C VAL A 265 8.83 -6.33 12.65
N ILE A 266 8.20 -5.88 13.75
CA ILE A 266 8.51 -6.41 15.09
C ILE A 266 8.14 -7.90 15.17
N GLU A 267 7.00 -8.32 14.64
CA GLU A 267 6.59 -9.73 14.61
C GLU A 267 7.59 -10.61 13.85
N SER A 268 8.08 -10.17 12.69
CA SER A 268 9.04 -10.95 11.91
C SER A 268 10.37 -11.19 12.64
N TYR A 269 10.83 -10.23 13.44
CA TYR A 269 12.07 -10.36 14.24
C TYR A 269 11.87 -11.12 15.57
N THR A 270 10.67 -11.23 16.06
CA THR A 270 10.37 -11.90 17.34
C THR A 270 9.81 -13.30 17.17
N PHE A 271 9.46 -13.68 15.96
CA PHE A 271 8.89 -14.98 15.65
C PHE A 271 9.77 -16.13 16.20
N GLY A 272 9.16 -17.05 16.93
CA GLY A 272 9.84 -18.17 17.56
C GLY A 272 10.71 -17.83 18.78
N THR A 273 10.74 -16.57 19.22
CA THR A 273 11.43 -16.14 20.44
C THR A 273 10.47 -16.07 21.65
N ALA A 274 11.00 -15.85 22.86
CA ALA A 274 10.18 -15.61 24.04
C ALA A 274 9.30 -14.34 23.91
N ALA A 275 9.74 -13.36 23.13
CA ALA A 275 8.98 -12.13 22.86
C ALA A 275 7.75 -12.35 21.98
N ASP A 276 7.72 -13.38 21.16
CA ASP A 276 6.60 -13.74 20.29
C ASP A 276 5.29 -13.94 21.11
N SER A 277 5.36 -14.60 22.24
CA SER A 277 4.18 -14.80 23.11
C SER A 277 3.63 -13.48 23.68
N ILE A 278 4.52 -12.54 24.00
CA ILE A 278 4.13 -11.22 24.49
C ILE A 278 3.46 -10.42 23.36
N LEU A 279 4.00 -10.45 22.15
CA LEU A 279 3.42 -9.77 21.00
C LEU A 279 2.07 -10.35 20.60
N ARG A 280 1.91 -11.66 20.62
CA ARG A 280 0.59 -12.28 20.41
C ARG A 280 -0.43 -11.80 21.43
N ALA A 281 -0.04 -11.69 22.71
CA ALA A 281 -0.92 -11.13 23.73
C ALA A 281 -1.28 -9.67 23.46
N ILE A 282 -0.31 -8.86 23.02
CA ILE A 282 -0.56 -7.47 22.60
C ILE A 282 -1.51 -7.41 21.41
N ASN A 283 -1.34 -8.26 20.40
CA ASN A 283 -2.23 -8.34 19.24
C ASN A 283 -3.67 -8.74 19.63
N ILE A 284 -3.83 -9.66 20.55
CA ILE A 284 -5.15 -10.02 21.08
C ILE A 284 -5.79 -8.82 21.79
N LEU A 285 -5.02 -8.04 22.55
CA LEU A 285 -5.51 -6.81 23.19
C LEU A 285 -5.89 -5.75 22.15
N LEU A 286 -5.07 -5.54 21.12
CA LEU A 286 -5.36 -4.61 20.03
C LEU A 286 -6.60 -5.04 19.24
N PHE A 287 -6.76 -6.34 19.01
CA PHE A 287 -7.97 -6.90 18.42
C PHE A 287 -9.22 -6.60 19.26
N GLY A 288 -9.13 -6.79 20.59
CA GLY A 288 -10.21 -6.42 21.52
C GLY A 288 -10.52 -4.92 21.52
N LEU A 289 -9.48 -4.07 21.46
CA LEU A 289 -9.65 -2.61 21.34
C LEU A 289 -10.30 -2.21 20.02
N GLY A 290 -10.14 -3.00 18.96
CA GLY A 290 -10.85 -2.82 17.70
C GLY A 290 -12.36 -2.90 17.85
N PHE A 291 -12.88 -3.87 18.61
CA PHE A 291 -14.33 -3.92 18.93
C PHE A 291 -14.79 -2.71 19.74
N ALA A 292 -13.99 -2.27 20.73
CA ALA A 292 -14.29 -1.05 21.46
C ALA A 292 -14.29 0.19 20.54
N GLY A 293 -13.38 0.25 19.57
CA GLY A 293 -13.33 1.28 18.54
C GLY A 293 -14.59 1.29 17.67
N ILE A 294 -15.04 0.12 17.18
CA ILE A 294 -16.28 -0.02 16.41
C ILE A 294 -17.47 0.45 17.26
N TYR A 295 -17.59 -0.05 18.48
CA TYR A 295 -18.68 0.34 19.40
C TYR A 295 -18.69 1.87 19.61
N TYR A 296 -17.53 2.47 19.85
CA TYR A 296 -17.38 3.91 20.02
C TYR A 296 -17.84 4.68 18.77
N MET A 297 -17.42 4.23 17.58
CA MET A 297 -17.78 4.84 16.30
C MET A 297 -19.29 4.76 16.03
N LEU A 298 -19.90 3.61 16.33
CA LEU A 298 -21.33 3.39 16.14
C LEU A 298 -22.17 4.20 17.13
N ARG A 299 -21.75 4.24 18.40
CA ARG A 299 -22.49 4.93 19.46
C ARG A 299 -22.41 6.45 19.33
N ASN A 300 -21.24 6.98 19.03
CA ASN A 300 -21.04 8.43 18.95
C ASN A 300 -21.42 9.02 17.59
N GLY A 301 -21.78 8.17 16.60
CA GLY A 301 -22.37 8.57 15.31
C GLY A 301 -21.50 9.43 14.40
N GLY A 302 -20.49 10.10 14.97
CA GLY A 302 -19.75 11.18 14.31
C GLY A 302 -18.96 10.72 13.07
N TYR A 303 -18.32 9.58 13.10
CA TYR A 303 -17.48 9.10 11.98
C TYR A 303 -18.33 8.77 10.74
N MET A 304 -19.40 8.03 10.92
CA MET A 304 -20.32 7.68 9.83
C MET A 304 -21.08 8.89 9.30
N ASP A 305 -21.45 9.81 10.18
CA ASP A 305 -22.13 11.04 9.77
C ASP A 305 -21.20 11.95 8.97
N VAL A 306 -19.95 12.10 9.41
CA VAL A 306 -18.94 12.85 8.64
C VAL A 306 -18.66 12.18 7.31
N PHE A 307 -18.50 10.86 7.29
CA PHE A 307 -18.31 10.11 6.03
C PHE A 307 -19.51 10.34 5.09
N ARG A 308 -20.76 10.19 5.58
CA ARG A 308 -21.97 10.43 4.80
C ARG A 308 -22.07 11.86 4.30
N GLN A 309 -21.73 12.86 5.13
CA GLN A 309 -21.75 14.28 4.73
C GLN A 309 -20.72 14.54 3.63
N ASN A 310 -19.47 14.12 3.84
CA ASN A 310 -18.38 14.32 2.88
C ASN A 310 -18.62 13.54 1.57
N THR A 311 -19.32 12.41 1.64
CA THR A 311 -19.74 11.63 0.48
C THR A 311 -20.91 12.30 -0.24
N SER A 312 -21.94 12.74 0.50
CA SER A 312 -23.19 13.26 -0.08
C SER A 312 -22.99 14.58 -0.83
N GLU A 313 -22.04 15.43 -0.45
CA GLU A 313 -21.78 16.68 -1.15
C GLU A 313 -21.20 16.48 -2.55
N ILE A 314 -20.33 15.49 -2.72
CA ILE A 314 -19.72 15.16 -4.01
C ILE A 314 -20.67 14.28 -4.82
N ASP A 315 -21.29 13.29 -4.18
CA ASP A 315 -22.13 12.30 -4.86
C ASP A 315 -23.50 12.90 -5.28
N LYS A 316 -23.99 13.97 -4.60
CA LYS A 316 -25.14 14.75 -5.08
C LYS A 316 -24.83 15.56 -6.35
N LYS A 317 -23.58 15.98 -6.54
CA LYS A 317 -23.11 16.62 -7.78
C LYS A 317 -22.80 15.60 -8.88
N ALA A 318 -22.46 14.38 -8.51
CA ALA A 318 -22.36 13.25 -9.42
C ALA A 318 -23.79 12.71 -9.62
N VAL A 319 -24.41 13.05 -10.75
CA VAL A 319 -25.77 12.59 -11.16
C VAL A 319 -25.83 11.04 -11.24
N PHE A 320 -24.79 10.35 -10.78
CA PHE A 320 -24.63 8.92 -10.96
C PHE A 320 -23.56 8.37 -9.97
N LEU A 321 -23.88 7.26 -9.33
CA LEU A 321 -22.92 6.47 -8.56
C LEU A 321 -22.23 5.45 -9.49
N PRO A 322 -20.89 5.51 -9.67
CA PRO A 322 -20.17 4.50 -10.42
C PRO A 322 -20.38 3.12 -9.80
N GLY A 323 -20.69 2.15 -10.64
CA GLY A 323 -20.89 0.77 -10.24
C GLY A 323 -19.64 -0.09 -10.46
N LEU A 324 -19.79 -1.39 -10.29
CA LEU A 324 -18.71 -2.39 -10.47
C LEU A 324 -18.09 -2.31 -11.87
N ARG A 325 -18.88 -2.04 -12.92
CA ARG A 325 -18.42 -1.91 -14.29
C ARG A 325 -17.42 -0.79 -14.50
N GLU A 326 -17.51 0.30 -13.76
CA GLU A 326 -16.60 1.44 -13.85
C GLU A 326 -15.33 1.21 -13.02
N VAL A 327 -15.34 0.27 -12.09
CA VAL A 327 -14.17 -0.16 -11.30
C VAL A 327 -13.42 -1.28 -12.03
N VAL A 328 -14.11 -2.32 -12.48
CA VAL A 328 -13.53 -3.45 -13.20
C VAL A 328 -13.39 -3.10 -14.68
N THR A 329 -12.41 -2.29 -15.00
CA THR A 329 -12.12 -1.87 -16.38
C THR A 329 -11.20 -2.88 -17.08
N LEU A 330 -11.13 -2.84 -18.43
CA LEU A 330 -10.24 -3.73 -19.17
C LEU A 330 -8.78 -3.67 -18.70
N PRO A 331 -8.15 -2.50 -18.46
CA PRO A 331 -6.80 -2.45 -17.89
C PRO A 331 -6.67 -3.13 -16.52
N VAL A 332 -7.69 -3.02 -15.64
CA VAL A 332 -7.70 -3.73 -14.35
C VAL A 332 -7.71 -5.23 -14.55
N VAL A 333 -8.56 -5.72 -15.43
CA VAL A 333 -8.64 -7.16 -15.75
C VAL A 333 -7.31 -7.66 -16.31
N VAL A 334 -6.73 -6.92 -17.26
CA VAL A 334 -5.41 -7.26 -17.84
C VAL A 334 -4.32 -7.29 -16.76
N TYR A 335 -4.31 -6.31 -15.87
CA TYR A 335 -3.34 -6.28 -14.78
C TYR A 335 -3.47 -7.50 -13.86
N ILE A 336 -4.69 -7.83 -13.44
CA ILE A 336 -4.97 -9.01 -12.60
C ILE A 336 -4.55 -10.31 -13.31
N LEU A 337 -4.81 -10.42 -14.62
CA LEU A 337 -4.42 -11.62 -15.39
C LEU A 337 -2.90 -11.75 -15.50
N LEU A 338 -2.19 -10.66 -15.79
CA LEU A 338 -0.72 -10.66 -15.84
C LEU A 338 -0.12 -11.00 -14.48
N TYR A 339 -0.69 -10.45 -13.40
CA TYR A 339 -0.31 -10.76 -12.04
C TYR A 339 -0.52 -12.25 -11.71
N ALA A 340 -1.69 -12.81 -12.06
CA ALA A 340 -1.98 -14.23 -11.85
C ALA A 340 -1.04 -15.16 -12.65
N ILE A 341 -0.71 -14.79 -13.89
CA ILE A 341 0.26 -15.53 -14.71
C ILE A 341 1.65 -15.50 -14.06
N GLY A 342 2.12 -14.32 -13.62
CA GLY A 342 3.39 -14.19 -12.91
C GLY A 342 3.44 -15.05 -11.65
N PHE A 343 2.42 -14.98 -10.81
CA PHE A 343 2.31 -15.78 -9.61
C PHE A 343 2.33 -17.30 -9.89
N VAL A 344 1.56 -17.77 -10.87
CA VAL A 344 1.58 -19.20 -11.27
C VAL A 344 2.94 -19.61 -11.81
N SER A 345 3.62 -18.74 -12.57
CA SER A 345 4.96 -19.06 -13.09
C SER A 345 6.00 -19.21 -11.97
N GLU A 346 5.94 -18.39 -10.94
CA GLU A 346 6.81 -18.53 -9.74
C GLU A 346 6.53 -19.81 -8.95
N MET A 347 5.26 -20.27 -8.92
CA MET A 347 4.89 -21.51 -8.26
C MET A 347 5.31 -22.79 -9.02
N MET A 348 5.62 -22.67 -10.30
CA MET A 348 6.01 -23.80 -11.16
C MET A 348 7.52 -24.02 -11.27
N VAL A 349 8.31 -23.09 -10.74
CA VAL A 349 9.79 -23.13 -10.66
C VAL A 349 10.22 -23.63 -9.28
#